data_a43468590860c493b24cb8dd0d83e572
#
_entry.id   a43468590860c493b24cb8dd0d83e572
#
_cell.length_a   1.000
_cell.length_b   1.000
_cell.length_c   1.000
_cell.angle_alpha   90.00
_cell.angle_beta   90.00
_cell.angle_gamma   90.00
#
_symmetry.space_group_name_H-M   'P 1'
#
loop_
_entity.id
_entity.type
_entity.pdbx_description
1 polymer ?
#
loop_
_entity_poly.entity_id
_entity_poly.type
_entity_poly.pdbx_seq_one_letter_code
_entity_poly.pdbx_strand_id
1 'polypeptide(L)'
;MKRLIIYCLSFLLLISFGGCMENYLDLYPEDKITAANFPEKESDIKLLLDGTYACLRETAVIDQGLFGFGMTDCATPNAYNWGTVEVFNKLGAGRLSSSDGGVVTFRWKRCYEMISRANYLLACLEKIELAGEAKKLYVGEAHFLR
;
A
#
# COMPACT_ATOMS: atom_id res chain seq x y z
N MET A 1 -38.57 -4.62 55.54
CA MET A 1 -38.13 -3.47 54.70
C MET A 1 -36.63 -3.54 54.39
N LYS A 2 -35.71 -3.63 55.37
CA LYS A 2 -34.24 -3.67 55.11
C LYS A 2 -33.78 -4.78 54.14
N ARG A 3 -34.32 -5.98 54.25
CA ARG A 3 -33.97 -7.13 53.38
C ARG A 3 -34.42 -6.93 51.93
N LEU A 4 -35.59 -6.30 51.71
CA LEU A 4 -36.09 -6.00 50.39
C LEU A 4 -35.22 -4.96 49.64
N ILE A 5 -34.74 -3.95 50.38
CA ILE A 5 -33.85 -2.94 49.85
C ILE A 5 -32.50 -3.56 49.42
N ILE A 6 -31.98 -4.54 50.21
CA ILE A 6 -30.73 -5.23 49.86
C ILE A 6 -30.89 -6.06 48.57
N TYR A 7 -32.03 -6.75 48.41
CA TYR A 7 -32.30 -7.53 47.18
C TYR A 7 -32.48 -6.61 45.95
N CYS A 8 -33.16 -5.46 46.09
CA CYS A 8 -33.29 -4.50 45.02
C CYS A 8 -31.93 -3.90 44.63
N LEU A 9 -31.06 -3.57 45.61
CA LEU A 9 -29.71 -3.03 45.35
C LEU A 9 -28.81 -4.07 44.67
N SER A 10 -28.88 -5.33 45.09
CA SER A 10 -28.17 -6.45 44.49
C SER A 10 -28.60 -6.73 43.07
N PHE A 11 -29.89 -6.65 42.77
CA PHE A 11 -30.46 -6.82 41.42
C PHE A 11 -30.05 -5.65 40.50
N LEU A 12 -30.04 -4.42 41.00
CA LEU A 12 -29.60 -3.23 40.27
C LEU A 12 -28.10 -3.33 39.89
N LEU A 13 -27.29 -3.86 40.84
CA LEU A 13 -25.86 -4.08 40.60
C LEU A 13 -25.58 -5.12 39.49
N LEU A 14 -26.40 -6.17 39.41
CA LEU A 14 -26.28 -7.22 38.38
C LEU A 14 -26.60 -6.71 36.97
N ILE A 15 -27.51 -5.75 36.84
CA ILE A 15 -27.89 -5.14 35.56
C ILE A 15 -26.78 -4.24 35.03
N SER A 16 -25.97 -3.64 35.91
CA SER A 16 -24.89 -2.74 35.50
C SER A 16 -23.71 -3.45 34.83
N PHE A 17 -23.59 -4.77 34.93
CA PHE A 17 -22.51 -5.54 34.30
C PHE A 17 -22.82 -6.01 32.87
N GLY A 18 -24.06 -5.82 32.36
CA GLY A 18 -24.49 -6.28 31.04
C GLY A 18 -24.19 -5.33 29.87
N GLY A 19 -23.44 -4.25 30.05
CA GLY A 19 -23.35 -3.14 29.10
C GLY A 19 -22.19 -3.15 28.09
N CYS A 20 -21.37 -4.20 28.04
CA CYS A 20 -20.30 -4.25 27.03
C CYS A 20 -20.84 -4.83 25.70
N MET A 21 -21.38 -4.01 24.83
CA MET A 21 -21.51 -4.36 23.41
C MET A 21 -20.11 -4.23 22.81
N GLU A 22 -19.48 -5.35 22.52
CA GLU A 22 -18.08 -5.50 22.08
C GLU A 22 -17.78 -4.71 20.80
N ASN A 23 -18.77 -4.41 19.96
CA ASN A 23 -18.61 -3.72 18.67
C ASN A 23 -19.26 -2.32 18.61
N TYR A 24 -19.69 -1.76 19.74
CA TYR A 24 -20.40 -0.46 19.72
C TYR A 24 -19.50 0.71 19.33
N LEU A 25 -18.21 0.60 19.58
CA LEU A 25 -17.21 1.64 19.27
C LEU A 25 -16.47 1.39 17.96
N ASP A 26 -16.63 0.23 17.33
CA ASP A 26 -16.02 -0.10 16.05
C ASP A 26 -16.83 0.48 14.89
N LEU A 27 -16.90 1.81 14.85
CA LEU A 27 -17.54 2.55 13.77
C LEU A 27 -16.55 2.77 12.64
N TYR A 28 -16.74 2.08 11.53
CA TYR A 28 -16.02 2.34 10.30
C TYR A 28 -16.71 3.46 9.50
N PRO A 29 -15.97 4.46 8.99
CA PRO A 29 -16.53 5.49 8.13
C PRO A 29 -17.10 4.84 6.85
N GLU A 30 -18.38 5.04 6.58
CA GLU A 30 -19.03 4.55 5.34
C GLU A 30 -18.66 5.39 4.11
N ASP A 31 -18.23 6.62 4.33
CA ASP A 31 -17.86 7.61 3.30
C ASP A 31 -16.39 7.49 2.85
N LYS A 32 -15.60 6.58 3.45
CA LYS A 32 -14.18 6.41 3.16
C LYS A 32 -13.82 4.96 2.90
N ILE A 33 -12.86 4.78 2.00
CA ILE A 33 -12.23 3.49 1.76
C ILE A 33 -11.41 3.10 2.99
N THR A 34 -11.77 1.99 3.61
CA THR A 34 -11.07 1.41 4.76
C THR A 34 -10.75 -0.06 4.48
N ALA A 35 -9.84 -0.64 5.26
CA ALA A 35 -9.52 -2.07 5.13
C ALA A 35 -10.70 -3.00 5.44
N ALA A 36 -11.78 -2.49 6.06
CA ALA A 36 -12.98 -3.24 6.38
C ALA A 36 -13.99 -3.29 5.22
N ASN A 37 -14.03 -2.25 4.36
CA ASN A 37 -14.99 -2.11 3.27
C ASN A 37 -14.34 -2.12 1.87
N PHE A 38 -13.05 -2.44 1.77
CA PHE A 38 -12.33 -2.45 0.50
C PHE A 38 -11.18 -3.47 0.52
N PRO A 39 -11.02 -4.31 -0.53
CA PRO A 39 -11.89 -4.44 -1.70
C PRO A 39 -13.09 -5.38 -1.46
N GLU A 40 -14.24 -5.11 -2.08
CA GLU A 40 -15.44 -5.95 -2.02
C GLU A 40 -15.77 -6.63 -3.35
N LYS A 41 -15.38 -6.04 -4.46
CA LYS A 41 -15.77 -6.46 -5.82
C LYS A 41 -14.58 -6.42 -6.79
N GLU A 42 -14.77 -7.04 -7.95
CA GLU A 42 -13.74 -7.13 -8.99
C GLU A 42 -13.21 -5.76 -9.45
N SER A 43 -14.09 -4.74 -9.54
CA SER A 43 -13.65 -3.39 -9.91
C SER A 43 -12.66 -2.78 -8.91
N ASP A 44 -12.74 -3.18 -7.65
CA ASP A 44 -11.84 -2.71 -6.61
C ASP A 44 -10.46 -3.39 -6.73
N ILE A 45 -10.46 -4.67 -7.10
CA ILE A 45 -9.24 -5.40 -7.45
C ILE A 45 -8.54 -4.74 -8.64
N LYS A 46 -9.31 -4.35 -9.66
CA LYS A 46 -8.77 -3.62 -10.81
C LYS A 46 -8.16 -2.28 -10.39
N LEU A 47 -8.81 -1.53 -9.51
CA LEU A 47 -8.26 -0.28 -8.97
C LEU A 47 -6.94 -0.50 -8.20
N LEU A 48 -6.85 -1.58 -7.41
CA LEU A 48 -5.61 -1.95 -6.72
C LEU A 48 -4.49 -2.28 -7.71
N LEU A 49 -4.81 -3.02 -8.77
CA LEU A 49 -3.87 -3.36 -9.82
C LEU A 49 -3.41 -2.10 -10.58
N ASP A 50 -4.36 -1.26 -11.01
CA ASP A 50 -4.06 0.01 -11.68
C ASP A 50 -3.19 0.93 -10.79
N GLY A 51 -3.47 0.97 -9.48
CA GLY A 51 -2.65 1.67 -8.50
C GLY A 51 -1.24 1.10 -8.35
N THR A 52 -1.07 -0.21 -8.56
CA THR A 52 0.24 -0.86 -8.57
C THR A 52 1.01 -0.50 -9.85
N TYR A 53 0.36 -0.56 -11.01
CA TYR A 53 0.92 -0.10 -12.29
C TYR A 53 1.30 1.38 -12.27
N ALA A 54 0.55 2.22 -11.55
CA ALA A 54 0.84 3.64 -11.43
C ALA A 54 2.25 3.91 -10.85
N CYS A 55 2.79 3.00 -10.04
CA CYS A 55 4.16 3.11 -9.53
C CYS A 55 5.21 3.17 -10.64
N LEU A 56 4.94 2.55 -11.81
CA LEU A 56 5.85 2.59 -12.97
C LEU A 56 5.90 3.97 -13.63
N ARG A 57 4.80 4.74 -13.52
CA ARG A 57 4.64 6.05 -14.17
C ARG A 57 4.93 7.22 -13.24
N GLU A 58 4.99 6.99 -11.95
CA GLU A 58 5.10 8.06 -10.98
C GLU A 58 6.47 8.75 -11.08
N THR A 59 6.44 9.98 -11.52
CA THR A 59 7.61 10.82 -11.74
C THR A 59 7.81 11.73 -10.51
N ALA A 60 8.98 11.67 -9.90
CA ALA A 60 9.41 12.75 -9.01
C ALA A 60 10.16 13.78 -9.84
N VAL A 61 9.58 14.95 -9.96
CA VAL A 61 10.12 16.24 -10.37
C VAL A 61 10.89 16.33 -11.71
N ILE A 62 11.61 15.32 -12.16
CA ILE A 62 12.38 15.36 -13.42
C ILE A 62 12.40 13.96 -14.05
N ASP A 63 11.44 13.69 -14.92
CA ASP A 63 11.46 12.58 -15.90
C ASP A 63 11.95 11.22 -15.37
N GLN A 64 11.42 10.81 -14.21
CA GLN A 64 12.03 9.70 -13.51
C GLN A 64 10.98 8.71 -12.98
N GLY A 65 10.20 8.18 -13.91
CA GLY A 65 9.54 6.93 -13.62
C GLY A 65 10.54 5.89 -13.12
N LEU A 66 10.07 4.78 -12.60
CA LEU A 66 10.92 3.69 -12.10
C LEU A 66 12.01 3.28 -13.10
N PHE A 67 11.74 3.43 -14.39
CA PHE A 67 12.63 3.14 -15.51
C PHE A 67 13.03 4.39 -16.30
N GLY A 68 13.07 5.57 -15.66
CA GLY A 68 13.41 6.83 -16.32
C GLY A 68 14.68 6.72 -17.17
N PHE A 69 14.59 7.12 -18.41
CA PHE A 69 15.65 7.00 -19.41
C PHE A 69 16.95 7.64 -18.94
N GLY A 70 16.88 8.84 -18.37
CA GLY A 70 18.07 9.56 -17.92
C GLY A 70 18.94 8.79 -16.93
N MET A 71 18.32 8.07 -15.99
CA MET A 71 19.08 7.28 -15.02
C MET A 71 19.70 6.04 -15.65
N THR A 72 18.94 5.36 -16.50
CA THR A 72 19.38 4.11 -17.11
C THR A 72 20.51 4.34 -18.08
N ASP A 73 20.38 5.36 -18.93
CA ASP A 73 21.40 5.70 -19.92
C ASP A 73 22.66 6.28 -19.31
N CYS A 74 22.54 7.14 -18.30
CA CYS A 74 23.70 7.68 -17.58
C CYS A 74 24.45 6.64 -16.74
N ALA A 75 23.82 5.48 -16.44
CA ALA A 75 24.53 4.35 -15.84
C ALA A 75 25.46 3.61 -16.83
N THR A 76 25.41 3.98 -18.10
CA THR A 76 26.22 3.42 -19.18
C THR A 76 27.13 4.48 -19.80
N PRO A 77 28.12 4.10 -20.63
CA PRO A 77 28.94 5.06 -21.38
C PRO A 77 28.16 5.86 -22.44
N ASN A 78 26.91 5.52 -22.72
CA ASN A 78 26.13 6.06 -23.84
C ASN A 78 25.58 7.47 -23.59
N ALA A 79 25.44 7.85 -22.32
CA ALA A 79 24.89 9.16 -21.99
C ALA A 79 25.65 9.84 -20.83
N TYR A 80 25.67 11.17 -20.88
CA TYR A 80 26.18 12.02 -19.83
C TYR A 80 25.12 13.07 -19.49
N ASN A 81 24.81 13.23 -18.22
CA ASN A 81 23.84 14.24 -17.79
C ASN A 81 24.54 15.61 -17.72
N TRP A 82 24.07 16.54 -18.55
CA TRP A 82 24.48 17.93 -18.50
C TRP A 82 23.50 18.70 -17.60
N GLY A 83 23.91 18.99 -16.40
CA GLY A 83 23.06 19.80 -15.51
C GLY A 83 23.24 19.51 -14.03
N THR A 84 22.26 19.91 -13.26
CA THR A 84 22.28 19.92 -11.78
C THR A 84 22.15 18.54 -11.13
N VAL A 85 21.84 17.48 -11.89
CA VAL A 85 21.65 16.14 -11.33
C VAL A 85 22.96 15.34 -11.44
N GLU A 86 23.96 15.81 -10.73
CA GLU A 86 25.31 15.22 -10.71
C GLU A 86 25.31 13.73 -10.32
N VAL A 87 24.30 13.29 -9.56
CA VAL A 87 24.19 11.89 -9.09
C VAL A 87 24.12 10.88 -10.24
N PHE A 88 23.60 11.26 -11.41
CA PHE A 88 23.58 10.38 -12.58
C PHE A 88 25.00 10.13 -13.13
N ASN A 89 25.80 11.18 -13.20
CA ASN A 89 27.17 11.07 -13.66
C ASN A 89 28.06 10.32 -12.66
N LYS A 90 27.77 10.47 -11.37
CA LYS A 90 28.40 9.66 -10.32
C LYS A 90 28.03 8.19 -10.44
N LEU A 91 26.76 7.88 -10.80
CA LEU A 91 26.30 6.51 -11.04
C LEU A 91 27.08 5.87 -12.19
N GLY A 92 27.14 6.53 -13.35
CA GLY A 92 27.87 6.03 -14.53
C GLY A 92 29.39 5.89 -14.29
N ALA A 93 29.95 6.75 -13.47
CA ALA A 93 31.37 6.72 -13.10
C ALA A 93 31.70 5.74 -11.95
N GLY A 94 30.71 5.06 -11.38
CA GLY A 94 30.89 4.17 -10.22
C GLY A 94 31.33 4.90 -8.93
N ARG A 95 31.01 6.18 -8.79
CA ARG A 95 31.45 7.06 -7.68
C ARG A 95 30.32 7.42 -6.71
N LEU A 96 29.24 6.63 -6.66
CA LEU A 96 28.18 6.82 -5.69
C LEU A 96 28.65 6.51 -4.27
N SER A 97 28.25 7.34 -3.34
CA SER A 97 28.45 7.14 -1.91
C SER A 97 27.12 7.01 -1.18
N SER A 98 27.14 6.57 0.05
CA SER A 98 25.94 6.46 0.89
C SER A 98 25.29 7.81 1.20
N SER A 99 25.99 8.92 1.00
CA SER A 99 25.48 10.29 1.14
C SER A 99 24.82 10.83 -0.14
N ASP A 100 25.04 10.18 -1.28
CA ASP A 100 24.42 10.55 -2.54
C ASP A 100 22.97 10.01 -2.60
N GLY A 101 22.05 10.71 -1.93
CA GLY A 101 20.64 10.37 -1.93
C GLY A 101 19.95 10.59 -3.30
N GLY A 102 18.73 11.12 -3.27
CA GLY A 102 18.02 11.53 -4.48
C GLY A 102 17.52 10.35 -5.31
N VAL A 103 18.02 10.22 -6.54
CA VAL A 103 17.46 9.28 -7.54
C VAL A 103 17.59 7.82 -7.13
N VAL A 104 18.71 7.42 -6.56
CA VAL A 104 18.92 6.01 -6.11
C VAL A 104 17.98 5.67 -4.97
N THR A 105 17.88 6.55 -3.98
CA THR A 105 16.96 6.40 -2.84
C THR A 105 15.50 6.40 -3.31
N PHE A 106 15.17 7.28 -4.25
CA PHE A 106 13.84 7.33 -4.85
C PHE A 106 13.49 6.02 -5.55
N ARG A 107 14.37 5.50 -6.41
CA ARG A 107 14.15 4.24 -7.11
C ARG A 107 13.97 3.07 -6.16
N TRP A 108 14.84 2.97 -5.16
CA TRP A 108 14.72 1.96 -4.10
C TRP A 108 13.35 2.01 -3.41
N LYS A 109 12.96 3.19 -2.96
CA LYS A 109 11.66 3.42 -2.32
C LYS A 109 10.51 3.00 -3.22
N ARG A 110 10.53 3.36 -4.51
CA ARG A 110 9.47 3.02 -5.46
C ARG A 110 9.38 1.54 -5.77
N CYS A 111 10.50 0.85 -5.90
CA CYS A 111 10.51 -0.60 -6.05
C CYS A 111 9.83 -1.28 -4.85
N TYR A 112 10.19 -0.91 -3.64
CA TYR A 112 9.58 -1.50 -2.45
C TYR A 112 8.12 -1.09 -2.24
N GLU A 113 7.73 0.10 -2.66
CA GLU A 113 6.34 0.51 -2.67
C GLU A 113 5.51 -0.34 -3.63
N MET A 114 6.01 -0.60 -4.83
CA MET A 114 5.34 -1.46 -5.81
C MET A 114 5.25 -2.91 -5.30
N ILE A 115 6.31 -3.46 -4.72
CA ILE A 115 6.31 -4.78 -4.08
C ILE A 115 5.26 -4.84 -2.97
N SER A 116 5.17 -3.81 -2.13
CA SER A 116 4.19 -3.73 -1.04
C SER A 116 2.76 -3.72 -1.57
N ARG A 117 2.48 -2.91 -2.60
CA ARG A 117 1.17 -2.85 -3.26
C ARG A 117 0.80 -4.17 -3.93
N ALA A 118 1.75 -4.82 -4.61
CA ALA A 118 1.54 -6.13 -5.22
C ALA A 118 1.25 -7.22 -4.18
N ASN A 119 1.97 -7.22 -3.06
CA ASN A 119 1.70 -8.15 -1.95
C ASN A 119 0.32 -7.92 -1.33
N TYR A 120 -0.09 -6.66 -1.15
CA TYR A 120 -1.43 -6.33 -0.67
C TYR A 120 -2.51 -6.80 -1.64
N LEU A 121 -2.33 -6.57 -2.94
CA LEU A 121 -3.24 -7.06 -3.99
C LEU A 121 -3.36 -8.59 -3.95
N LEU A 122 -2.27 -9.34 -3.84
CA LEU A 122 -2.28 -10.79 -3.71
C LEU A 122 -3.06 -11.26 -2.47
N ALA A 123 -2.85 -10.61 -1.33
CA ALA A 123 -3.60 -10.92 -0.11
C ALA A 123 -5.10 -10.62 -0.22
N CYS A 124 -5.48 -9.58 -0.97
CA CYS A 124 -6.89 -9.28 -1.27
C CYS A 124 -7.52 -10.31 -2.19
N LEU A 125 -6.75 -10.79 -3.20
CA LEU A 125 -7.20 -11.82 -4.14
C LEU A 125 -7.46 -13.18 -3.47
N GLU A 126 -6.84 -13.46 -2.34
CA GLU A 126 -7.13 -14.67 -1.56
C GLU A 126 -8.50 -14.61 -0.88
N LYS A 127 -8.94 -13.41 -0.49
CA LYS A 127 -10.16 -13.18 0.30
C LYS A 127 -11.41 -13.00 -0.54
N ILE A 128 -11.27 -12.54 -1.78
CA ILE A 128 -12.39 -12.19 -2.65
C ILE A 128 -12.76 -13.36 -3.58
N GLU A 129 -14.05 -13.58 -3.76
CA GLU A 129 -14.53 -14.55 -4.74
C GLU A 129 -14.60 -13.93 -6.12
N LEU A 130 -13.79 -14.44 -7.03
CA LEU A 130 -13.73 -14.03 -8.43
C LEU A 130 -13.85 -15.23 -9.34
N ALA A 131 -14.31 -15.00 -10.57
CA ALA A 131 -14.27 -16.03 -11.63
C ALA A 131 -12.83 -16.55 -11.81
N GLY A 132 -12.70 -17.88 -11.96
CA GLY A 132 -11.37 -18.52 -11.92
C GLY A 132 -10.37 -17.98 -12.94
N GLU A 133 -10.82 -17.62 -14.14
CA GLU A 133 -9.96 -17.05 -15.17
C GLU A 133 -9.53 -15.60 -14.83
N ALA A 134 -10.46 -14.76 -14.37
CA ALA A 134 -10.14 -13.40 -13.94
C ALA A 134 -9.16 -13.41 -12.76
N LYS A 135 -9.37 -14.29 -11.79
CA LYS A 135 -8.48 -14.43 -10.64
C LYS A 135 -7.05 -14.80 -11.07
N LYS A 136 -6.90 -15.76 -12.00
CA LYS A 136 -5.59 -16.17 -12.53
C LYS A 136 -4.86 -15.02 -13.22
N LEU A 137 -5.59 -14.20 -13.99
CA LEU A 137 -5.03 -13.05 -14.66
C LEU A 137 -4.48 -12.04 -13.64
N TYR A 138 -5.29 -11.62 -12.68
CA TYR A 138 -4.88 -10.65 -11.65
C TYR A 138 -3.71 -11.15 -10.80
N VAL A 139 -3.71 -12.44 -10.46
CA VAL A 139 -2.60 -13.08 -9.73
C VAL A 139 -1.32 -13.05 -10.57
N GLY A 140 -1.41 -13.38 -11.86
CA GLY A 140 -0.27 -13.35 -12.78
C GLY A 140 0.34 -11.97 -12.91
N GLU A 141 -0.51 -10.94 -13.11
CA GLU A 141 -0.06 -9.55 -13.20
C GLU A 141 0.56 -9.04 -11.89
N ALA A 142 -0.04 -9.38 -10.74
CA ALA A 142 0.50 -9.02 -9.44
C ALA A 142 1.89 -9.65 -9.19
N HIS A 143 2.08 -10.90 -9.58
CA HIS A 143 3.39 -11.56 -9.51
C HIS A 143 4.42 -10.96 -10.46
N PHE A 144 3.99 -10.55 -11.66
CA PHE A 144 4.86 -9.87 -12.62
C PHE A 144 5.38 -8.53 -12.09
N LEU A 145 4.50 -7.77 -11.40
CA LEU A 145 4.86 -6.46 -10.85
C LEU A 145 5.68 -6.55 -9.54
N ARG A 146 5.65 -7.69 -8.87
CA ARG A 146 6.37 -7.92 -7.61
C ARG A 146 7.84 -8.24 -7.82
#